data_335b685d6b260e06217c3db29f4ee99c
#
_entry.id   335b685d6b260e06217c3db29f4ee99c
#
_cell.length_a   1.000
_cell.length_b   1.000
_cell.length_c   1.000
_cell.angle_alpha   90.00
_cell.angle_beta   90.00
_cell.angle_gamma   90.00
#
_symmetry.space_group_name_H-M   'P 1'
#
loop_
_entity.id
_entity.type
_entity.pdbx_description
1 polymer ?
#
loop_
_entity_poly.entity_id
_entity_poly.type
_entity_poly.pdbx_seq_one_letter_code
_entity_poly.pdbx_strand_id
1 'polypeptide(L)'
;MDNIVFTMTGPANSGKDTVATMIADYVKTLDKKPFSLAYADYLKVLTARNFGYDATDKEGSRHILQEFGTQVRSIEEDFWVRTVWNTIDAFRTMFDVFIVTDVRYENERRPYPWRIGYPIINIYVKNDNFESKLGEEERNHESEYLANNPNLEKFHFVIDNSGTLEETYEAVKQLVDAVYSAKEEAQKSFEEVGEESEVLQD
;
A
#
# COMPACT_ATOMS: atom_id res chain seq x y z
N MET A 1 11.53 5.71 -14.94
CA MET A 1 10.77 6.40 -13.87
C MET A 1 11.17 5.79 -12.54
N ASP A 2 11.46 6.62 -11.54
CA ASP A 2 12.10 6.18 -10.30
C ASP A 2 11.14 5.99 -9.13
N ASN A 3 9.84 6.11 -9.38
CA ASN A 3 8.83 5.98 -8.33
C ASN A 3 8.76 4.55 -7.78
N ILE A 4 8.63 4.44 -6.46
CA ILE A 4 8.39 3.19 -5.73
C ILE A 4 6.99 3.26 -5.11
N VAL A 5 6.25 2.15 -5.15
CA VAL A 5 4.93 2.05 -4.52
C VAL A 5 4.99 1.01 -3.40
N PHE A 6 4.87 1.46 -2.17
CA PHE A 6 4.67 0.58 -1.01
C PHE A 6 3.18 0.36 -0.81
N THR A 7 2.76 -0.88 -0.66
CA THR A 7 1.37 -1.23 -0.35
C THR A 7 1.31 -1.96 0.98
N MET A 8 0.32 -1.65 1.80
CA MET A 8 0.21 -2.22 3.15
C MET A 8 -1.09 -2.98 3.35
N THR A 9 -0.95 -4.21 3.80
CA THR A 9 -2.03 -5.08 4.24
C THR A 9 -1.83 -5.43 5.71
N GLY A 10 -2.88 -5.71 6.43
CA GLY A 10 -2.85 -6.17 7.82
C GLY A 10 -4.19 -5.92 8.50
N PRO A 11 -4.45 -6.59 9.64
CA PRO A 11 -5.69 -6.45 10.39
C PRO A 11 -6.00 -5.00 10.77
N ALA A 12 -7.26 -4.71 11.06
CA ALA A 12 -7.65 -3.42 11.60
C ALA A 12 -6.82 -3.16 12.88
N ASN A 13 -6.30 -1.92 12.97
CA ASN A 13 -5.46 -1.48 14.11
C ASN A 13 -4.11 -2.20 14.29
N SER A 14 -3.61 -2.94 13.29
CA SER A 14 -2.26 -3.53 13.34
C SER A 14 -1.12 -2.50 13.29
N GLY A 15 -1.43 -1.22 13.09
CA GLY A 15 -0.45 -0.13 13.03
C GLY A 15 0.05 0.22 11.64
N LYS A 16 -0.69 -0.13 10.58
CA LYS A 16 -0.35 0.23 9.18
C LYS A 16 -0.06 1.71 8.99
N ASP A 17 -0.87 2.59 9.59
CA ASP A 17 -0.68 4.04 9.48
C ASP A 17 0.62 4.50 10.19
N THR A 18 0.97 3.85 11.31
CA THR A 18 2.24 4.08 12.00
C THR A 18 3.43 3.68 11.13
N VAL A 19 3.39 2.47 10.57
CA VAL A 19 4.42 1.97 9.65
C VAL A 19 4.52 2.86 8.41
N ALA A 20 3.38 3.30 7.84
CA ALA A 20 3.34 4.23 6.70
C ALA A 20 4.03 5.56 7.03
N THR A 21 3.75 6.11 8.22
CA THR A 21 4.39 7.34 8.69
C THR A 21 5.90 7.14 8.86
N MET A 22 6.32 6.02 9.44
CA MET A 22 7.75 5.69 9.59
C MET A 22 8.46 5.57 8.24
N ILE A 23 7.84 4.91 7.24
CA ILE A 23 8.39 4.85 5.88
C ILE A 23 8.48 6.25 5.29
N ALA A 24 7.40 7.05 5.38
CA ALA A 24 7.38 8.41 4.86
C ALA A 24 8.47 9.29 5.49
N ASP A 25 8.68 9.18 6.79
CA ASP A 25 9.69 9.97 7.47
C ASP A 25 11.12 9.50 7.16
N TYR A 26 11.33 8.18 7.05
CA TYR A 26 12.64 7.67 6.69
C TYR A 26 13.04 8.02 5.24
N VAL A 27 12.15 7.88 4.27
CA VAL A 27 12.46 8.23 2.87
C VAL A 27 12.72 9.73 2.68
N LYS A 28 12.16 10.61 3.53
CA LYS A 28 12.52 12.04 3.56
C LYS A 28 13.98 12.24 3.96
N THR A 29 14.54 11.42 4.86
CA THR A 29 15.98 11.50 5.23
C THR A 29 16.89 11.11 4.07
N LEU A 30 16.36 10.38 3.07
CA LEU A 30 17.03 10.00 1.83
C LEU A 30 16.77 11.02 0.69
N ASP A 31 16.29 12.22 1.01
CA ASP A 31 15.92 13.29 0.06
C ASP A 31 14.84 12.84 -0.97
N LYS A 32 13.92 11.97 -0.54
CA LYS A 32 12.79 11.52 -1.34
C LYS A 32 11.48 12.13 -0.85
N LYS A 33 10.56 12.36 -1.76
CA LYS A 33 9.25 12.96 -1.49
C LYS A 33 8.16 11.88 -1.43
N PRO A 34 7.67 11.52 -0.23
CA PRO A 34 6.59 10.55 -0.09
C PRO A 34 5.23 11.18 -0.30
N PHE A 35 4.28 10.38 -0.81
CA PHE A 35 2.86 10.68 -0.89
C PHE A 35 2.07 9.47 -0.39
N SER A 36 1.34 9.64 0.71
CA SER A 36 0.47 8.61 1.27
C SER A 36 -0.94 8.76 0.76
N LEU A 37 -1.57 7.63 0.41
CA LEU A 37 -2.95 7.56 -0.08
C LEU A 37 -3.59 6.23 0.34
N ALA A 38 -4.92 6.17 0.30
CA ALA A 38 -5.67 4.98 0.62
C ALA A 38 -6.77 4.72 -0.41
N TYR A 39 -7.10 3.44 -0.65
CA TYR A 39 -8.25 3.05 -1.48
C TYR A 39 -9.54 3.63 -0.94
N ALA A 40 -9.68 3.69 0.39
CA ALA A 40 -10.84 4.24 1.05
C ALA A 40 -10.96 5.78 0.98
N ASP A 41 -9.95 6.53 0.55
CA ASP A 41 -10.02 8.00 0.59
C ASP A 41 -11.12 8.54 -0.32
N TYR A 42 -11.15 8.11 -1.59
CA TYR A 42 -12.20 8.54 -2.51
C TYR A 42 -13.57 7.95 -2.13
N LEU A 43 -13.59 6.70 -1.65
CA LEU A 43 -14.79 6.07 -1.13
C LEU A 43 -15.42 6.89 0.02
N LYS A 44 -14.62 7.33 1.00
CA LYS A 44 -15.07 8.19 2.12
C LYS A 44 -15.65 9.50 1.61
N VAL A 45 -15.01 10.15 0.63
CA VAL A 45 -15.53 11.40 0.05
C VAL A 45 -16.90 11.18 -0.61
N LEU A 46 -17.05 10.11 -1.40
CA LEU A 46 -18.32 9.80 -2.06
C LEU A 46 -19.42 9.46 -1.07
N THR A 47 -19.11 8.63 -0.06
CA THR A 47 -20.09 8.22 0.94
C THR A 47 -20.48 9.35 1.89
N ALA A 48 -19.55 10.22 2.27
CA ALA A 48 -19.86 11.42 3.06
C ALA A 48 -20.81 12.37 2.31
N ARG A 49 -20.60 12.54 1.01
CA ARG A 49 -21.43 13.44 0.20
C ARG A 49 -22.83 12.91 -0.09
N ASN A 50 -23.00 11.59 -0.20
CA ASN A 50 -24.22 11.02 -0.76
C ASN A 50 -24.98 10.09 0.19
N PHE A 51 -24.33 9.52 1.22
CA PHE A 51 -24.87 8.44 2.05
C PHE A 51 -24.73 8.67 3.55
N GLY A 52 -24.31 9.86 3.96
CA GLY A 52 -24.24 10.23 5.38
C GLY A 52 -23.11 9.57 6.16
N TYR A 53 -22.02 9.13 5.49
CA TYR A 53 -20.83 8.68 6.21
C TYR A 53 -20.28 9.82 7.08
N ASP A 54 -20.10 9.52 8.36
CA ASP A 54 -19.53 10.42 9.35
C ASP A 54 -18.13 9.93 9.78
N ALA A 55 -17.10 10.69 9.45
CA ALA A 55 -15.72 10.37 9.82
C ALA A 55 -15.45 10.47 11.34
N THR A 56 -16.34 11.14 12.10
CA THR A 56 -16.26 11.23 13.57
C THR A 56 -16.85 10.01 14.25
N ASP A 57 -17.82 9.32 13.60
CA ASP A 57 -18.39 8.04 14.00
C ASP A 57 -17.95 6.92 13.03
N LYS A 58 -16.69 6.54 13.15
CA LYS A 58 -16.09 5.52 12.25
C LYS A 58 -16.72 4.14 12.42
N GLU A 59 -17.13 3.77 13.62
CA GLU A 59 -17.74 2.46 13.89
C GLU A 59 -19.17 2.41 13.33
N GLY A 60 -20.02 3.38 13.68
CA GLY A 60 -21.40 3.44 13.19
C GLY A 60 -21.53 3.62 11.67
N SER A 61 -20.54 4.25 11.03
CA SER A 61 -20.58 4.53 9.60
C SER A 61 -19.82 3.51 8.73
N ARG A 62 -19.13 2.54 9.32
CA ARG A 62 -18.29 1.57 8.58
C ARG A 62 -19.08 0.73 7.58
N HIS A 63 -20.28 0.29 7.96
CA HIS A 63 -21.16 -0.49 7.08
C HIS A 63 -21.44 0.22 5.76
N ILE A 64 -21.59 1.56 5.75
CA ILE A 64 -21.81 2.36 4.54
C ILE A 64 -20.62 2.23 3.60
N LEU A 65 -19.39 2.28 4.13
CA LEU A 65 -18.17 2.11 3.31
C LEU A 65 -18.07 0.70 2.76
N GLN A 66 -18.34 -0.32 3.56
CA GLN A 66 -18.27 -1.72 3.14
C GLN A 66 -19.32 -2.01 2.05
N GLU A 67 -20.56 -1.63 2.29
CA GLU A 67 -21.65 -1.88 1.34
C GLU A 67 -21.43 -1.12 0.02
N PHE A 68 -21.19 0.19 0.07
CA PHE A 68 -20.97 0.98 -1.14
C PHE A 68 -19.71 0.55 -1.89
N GLY A 69 -18.63 0.25 -1.18
CA GLY A 69 -17.40 -0.28 -1.76
C GLY A 69 -17.63 -1.57 -2.53
N THR A 70 -18.36 -2.53 -1.94
CA THR A 70 -18.71 -3.81 -2.55
C THR A 70 -19.66 -3.64 -3.74
N GLN A 71 -20.69 -2.79 -3.64
CA GLN A 71 -21.61 -2.51 -4.75
C GLN A 71 -20.88 -1.95 -5.97
N VAL A 72 -19.94 -1.01 -5.79
CA VAL A 72 -19.14 -0.48 -6.90
C VAL A 72 -18.26 -1.57 -7.52
N ARG A 73 -17.62 -2.43 -6.71
CA ARG A 73 -16.82 -3.56 -7.21
C ARG A 73 -17.67 -4.57 -7.99
N SER A 74 -18.92 -4.80 -7.61
CA SER A 74 -19.80 -5.71 -8.33
C SER A 74 -20.14 -5.23 -9.75
N ILE A 75 -20.07 -3.92 -10.00
CA ILE A 75 -20.26 -3.31 -11.33
C ILE A 75 -18.94 -3.30 -12.10
N GLU A 76 -17.85 -2.91 -11.43
CA GLU A 76 -16.51 -2.82 -11.98
C GLU A 76 -15.47 -3.18 -10.91
N GLU A 77 -14.90 -4.38 -11.00
CA GLU A 77 -14.00 -4.97 -10.01
C GLU A 77 -12.79 -4.06 -9.72
N ASP A 78 -12.20 -3.47 -10.76
CA ASP A 78 -11.00 -2.65 -10.67
C ASP A 78 -11.26 -1.14 -10.50
N PHE A 79 -12.49 -0.72 -10.23
CA PHE A 79 -12.82 0.70 -10.10
C PHE A 79 -11.91 1.43 -9.10
N TRP A 80 -11.77 0.89 -7.89
CA TRP A 80 -10.96 1.50 -6.85
C TRP A 80 -9.46 1.40 -7.17
N VAL A 81 -9.02 0.29 -7.75
CA VAL A 81 -7.63 0.10 -8.23
C VAL A 81 -7.29 1.18 -9.24
N ARG A 82 -8.13 1.36 -10.24
CA ARG A 82 -7.95 2.41 -11.27
C ARG A 82 -7.90 3.80 -10.66
N THR A 83 -8.75 4.09 -9.68
CA THR A 83 -8.79 5.41 -9.01
C THR A 83 -7.47 5.72 -8.31
N VAL A 84 -6.90 4.77 -7.56
CA VAL A 84 -5.60 4.94 -6.89
C VAL A 84 -4.48 5.09 -7.91
N TRP A 85 -4.43 4.24 -8.94
CA TRP A 85 -3.38 4.33 -9.96
C TRP A 85 -3.45 5.60 -10.80
N ASN A 86 -4.63 6.12 -11.11
CA ASN A 86 -4.78 7.43 -11.77
C ASN A 86 -4.25 8.56 -10.88
N THR A 87 -4.41 8.45 -9.56
CA THR A 87 -3.85 9.42 -8.60
C THR A 87 -2.32 9.33 -8.60
N ILE A 88 -1.75 8.13 -8.50
CA ILE A 88 -0.30 7.92 -8.57
C ILE A 88 0.28 8.53 -9.85
N ASP A 89 -0.33 8.27 -11.00
CA ASP A 89 0.11 8.83 -12.27
C ASP A 89 0.03 10.35 -12.36
N ALA A 90 -1.03 10.94 -11.83
CA ALA A 90 -1.19 12.39 -11.83
C ALA A 90 -0.07 13.09 -11.04
N PHE A 91 0.43 12.43 -10.01
CA PHE A 91 1.44 13.00 -9.11
C PHE A 91 2.85 12.43 -9.27
N ARG A 92 3.09 11.51 -10.22
CA ARG A 92 4.37 10.79 -10.38
C ARG A 92 5.61 11.66 -10.63
N THR A 93 5.44 12.88 -11.12
CA THR A 93 6.53 13.83 -11.33
C THR A 93 6.81 14.71 -10.13
N MET A 94 5.93 14.70 -9.13
CA MET A 94 6.01 15.52 -7.92
C MET A 94 6.53 14.75 -6.71
N PHE A 95 6.31 13.43 -6.71
CA PHE A 95 6.64 12.54 -5.60
C PHE A 95 7.45 11.34 -6.10
N ASP A 96 8.36 10.86 -5.26
CA ASP A 96 9.26 9.73 -5.56
C ASP A 96 8.73 8.41 -5.01
N VAL A 97 7.97 8.46 -3.92
CA VAL A 97 7.47 7.30 -3.17
C VAL A 97 5.99 7.45 -2.92
N PHE A 98 5.22 6.43 -3.28
CA PHE A 98 3.79 6.32 -2.98
C PHE A 98 3.57 5.24 -1.92
N ILE A 99 2.73 5.53 -0.93
CA ILE A 99 2.45 4.63 0.19
C ILE A 99 0.95 4.41 0.27
N VAL A 100 0.49 3.21 -0.11
CA VAL A 100 -0.93 2.83 -0.08
C VAL A 100 -1.21 2.03 1.18
N THR A 101 -2.01 2.60 2.10
CA THR A 101 -2.06 2.15 3.51
C THR A 101 -3.14 1.13 3.84
N ASP A 102 -4.08 0.83 2.92
CA ASP A 102 -5.29 0.08 3.22
C ASP A 102 -5.66 -0.98 2.17
N VAL A 103 -4.68 -1.71 1.68
CA VAL A 103 -4.91 -2.80 0.73
C VAL A 103 -5.77 -3.90 1.36
N ARG A 104 -6.89 -4.23 0.69
CA ARG A 104 -7.92 -5.16 1.17
C ARG A 104 -8.17 -6.34 0.24
N TYR A 105 -7.83 -6.21 -1.05
CA TYR A 105 -8.14 -7.19 -2.09
C TYR A 105 -6.88 -7.56 -2.87
N GLU A 106 -6.87 -8.77 -3.43
CA GLU A 106 -5.72 -9.29 -4.19
C GLU A 106 -5.41 -8.44 -5.44
N ASN A 107 -6.41 -7.87 -6.11
CA ASN A 107 -6.20 -7.00 -7.26
C ASN A 107 -5.57 -5.64 -6.89
N GLU A 108 -5.70 -5.19 -5.64
CA GLU A 108 -5.10 -3.96 -5.12
C GLU A 108 -3.58 -4.08 -4.87
N ARG A 109 -3.04 -5.32 -4.83
CA ARG A 109 -1.62 -5.61 -4.63
C ARG A 109 -0.79 -5.62 -5.91
N ARG A 110 -1.42 -5.45 -7.05
CA ARG A 110 -0.82 -5.54 -8.38
C ARG A 110 -0.89 -4.19 -9.10
N PRO A 111 0.06 -3.92 -10.04
CA PRO A 111 -0.11 -2.75 -10.91
C PRO A 111 -1.37 -2.93 -11.75
N TYR A 112 -2.07 -1.85 -11.99
CA TYR A 112 -3.14 -1.84 -12.98
C TYR A 112 -2.56 -2.22 -14.35
N PRO A 113 -3.25 -3.00 -15.21
CA PRO A 113 -2.63 -3.73 -16.33
C PRO A 113 -1.72 -2.93 -17.27
N TRP A 114 -1.93 -1.64 -17.41
CA TRP A 114 -1.09 -0.76 -18.23
C TRP A 114 -0.11 0.12 -17.43
N ARG A 115 0.08 -0.16 -16.15
CA ARG A 115 1.02 0.53 -15.26
C ARG A 115 2.25 -0.35 -14.96
N ILE A 116 2.75 -1.02 -15.99
CA ILE A 116 3.96 -1.83 -15.90
C ILE A 116 5.16 -0.89 -15.75
N GLY A 117 6.01 -1.13 -14.76
CA GLY A 117 7.25 -0.37 -14.56
C GLY A 117 7.37 0.36 -13.21
N TYR A 118 6.34 0.31 -12.37
CA TYR A 118 6.47 0.72 -10.98
C TYR A 118 6.87 -0.48 -10.12
N PRO A 119 8.00 -0.45 -9.40
CA PRO A 119 8.26 -1.41 -8.34
C PRO A 119 7.18 -1.32 -7.27
N ILE A 120 6.43 -2.39 -7.07
CA ILE A 120 5.42 -2.49 -6.02
C ILE A 120 5.95 -3.38 -4.92
N ILE A 121 6.04 -2.84 -3.73
CA ILE A 121 6.53 -3.51 -2.54
C ILE A 121 5.34 -3.79 -1.61
N ASN A 122 4.87 -5.03 -1.62
CA ASN A 122 3.77 -5.47 -0.77
C ASN A 122 4.28 -5.79 0.64
N ILE A 123 3.74 -5.11 1.64
CA ILE A 123 4.10 -5.24 3.06
C ILE A 123 2.89 -5.76 3.83
N TYR A 124 3.10 -6.78 4.66
CA TYR A 124 2.14 -7.19 5.65
C TYR A 124 2.55 -6.67 7.03
N VAL A 125 1.63 -5.96 7.70
CA VAL A 125 1.85 -5.43 9.05
C VAL A 125 1.03 -6.25 10.03
N LYS A 126 1.69 -6.98 10.93
CA LYS A 126 1.06 -7.72 12.02
C LYS A 126 1.27 -7.02 13.36
N ASN A 127 0.36 -7.27 14.29
CA ASN A 127 0.51 -6.89 15.69
C ASN A 127 -0.22 -7.92 16.56
N ASP A 128 0.53 -8.78 17.22
CA ASP A 128 0.00 -9.87 18.03
C ASP A 128 -0.55 -9.38 19.38
N ASN A 129 -0.23 -8.15 19.78
CA ASN A 129 -0.70 -7.53 21.04
C ASN A 129 -2.02 -6.77 20.87
N PHE A 130 -2.60 -6.77 19.66
CA PHE A 130 -3.79 -6.00 19.38
C PHE A 130 -4.99 -6.89 19.03
N GLU A 131 -6.05 -6.78 19.83
CA GLU A 131 -7.34 -7.38 19.50
C GLU A 131 -8.18 -6.45 18.62
N SER A 132 -8.74 -7.02 17.56
CA SER A 132 -9.66 -6.28 16.68
C SER A 132 -10.93 -5.89 17.44
N LYS A 133 -11.26 -4.59 17.45
CA LYS A 133 -12.51 -4.07 18.01
C LYS A 133 -13.70 -4.22 17.04
N LEU A 134 -13.51 -4.84 15.89
CA LEU A 134 -14.55 -5.04 14.90
C LEU A 134 -15.63 -5.99 15.42
N GLY A 135 -16.89 -5.68 15.17
CA GLY A 135 -18.00 -6.59 15.35
C GLY A 135 -17.87 -7.85 14.51
N GLU A 136 -18.65 -8.88 14.80
CA GLU A 136 -18.55 -10.17 14.10
C GLU A 136 -18.87 -10.02 12.60
N GLU A 137 -19.90 -9.27 12.24
CA GLU A 137 -20.28 -9.01 10.84
C GLU A 137 -19.18 -8.28 10.08
N GLU A 138 -18.61 -7.22 10.68
CA GLU A 138 -17.54 -6.45 10.06
C GLU A 138 -16.26 -7.29 9.87
N ARG A 139 -15.93 -8.15 10.83
CA ARG A 139 -14.77 -9.05 10.79
C ARG A 139 -14.87 -10.09 9.69
N ASN A 140 -16.09 -10.58 9.44
CA ASN A 140 -16.39 -11.58 8.42
C ASN A 140 -16.63 -10.98 7.03
N HIS A 141 -16.62 -9.65 6.89
CA HIS A 141 -16.77 -9.01 5.60
C HIS A 141 -15.57 -9.32 4.68
N GLU A 142 -15.83 -9.49 3.38
CA GLU A 142 -14.80 -9.87 2.40
C GLU A 142 -13.58 -8.93 2.38
N SER A 143 -13.77 -7.63 2.67
CA SER A 143 -12.66 -6.66 2.75
C SER A 143 -11.69 -6.91 3.90
N GLU A 144 -12.02 -7.76 4.86
CA GLU A 144 -11.14 -8.12 5.97
C GLU A 144 -10.46 -9.49 5.73
N TYR A 145 -10.87 -10.24 4.69
CA TYR A 145 -10.40 -11.60 4.45
C TYR A 145 -8.89 -11.67 4.22
N LEU A 146 -8.36 -10.84 3.31
CA LEU A 146 -6.93 -10.82 3.00
C LEU A 146 -6.08 -10.41 4.22
N ALA A 147 -6.57 -9.47 5.01
CA ALA A 147 -5.88 -8.97 6.18
C ALA A 147 -5.82 -10.02 7.32
N ASN A 148 -6.89 -10.81 7.49
CA ASN A 148 -7.01 -11.80 8.57
C ASN A 148 -6.50 -13.19 8.17
N ASN A 149 -6.38 -13.47 6.85
CA ASN A 149 -5.94 -14.76 6.32
C ASN A 149 -4.80 -14.57 5.29
N PRO A 150 -3.66 -13.97 5.67
CA PRO A 150 -2.60 -13.66 4.72
C PRO A 150 -1.86 -14.93 4.29
N ASN A 151 -1.65 -15.10 2.98
CA ASN A 151 -0.55 -15.93 2.51
C ASN A 151 0.74 -15.09 2.55
N LEU A 152 1.53 -15.25 3.62
CA LEU A 152 2.72 -14.43 3.86
C LEU A 152 3.79 -14.55 2.75
N GLU A 153 3.84 -15.66 2.01
CA GLU A 153 4.77 -15.86 0.89
C GLU A 153 4.50 -14.89 -0.28
N LYS A 154 3.30 -14.31 -0.34
CA LYS A 154 2.93 -13.33 -1.35
C LYS A 154 3.31 -11.90 -0.98
N PHE A 155 3.88 -11.64 0.19
CA PHE A 155 4.36 -10.34 0.61
C PHE A 155 5.88 -10.28 0.49
N HIS A 156 6.39 -9.14 0.06
CA HIS A 156 7.83 -8.91 -0.02
C HIS A 156 8.45 -8.76 1.38
N PHE A 157 7.68 -8.16 2.30
CA PHE A 157 8.10 -7.95 3.69
C PHE A 157 6.94 -8.18 4.66
N VAL A 158 7.29 -8.64 5.85
CA VAL A 158 6.39 -8.70 7.02
C VAL A 158 7.00 -7.82 8.11
N ILE A 159 6.26 -6.80 8.53
CA ILE A 159 6.63 -5.93 9.66
C ILE A 159 5.86 -6.38 10.90
N ASP A 160 6.60 -6.77 11.91
CA ASP A 160 6.03 -7.07 13.24
C ASP A 160 6.01 -5.78 14.08
N ASN A 161 4.81 -5.26 14.30
CA ASN A 161 4.55 -4.08 15.10
C ASN A 161 4.05 -4.45 16.51
N SER A 162 4.41 -5.63 17.01
CA SER A 162 4.06 -6.10 18.36
C SER A 162 5.03 -5.57 19.42
N GLY A 163 6.21 -5.15 19.03
CA GLY A 163 7.27 -4.63 19.90
C GLY A 163 7.18 -3.13 20.19
N THR A 164 8.32 -2.53 20.45
CA THR A 164 8.45 -1.08 20.64
C THR A 164 8.40 -0.34 19.30
N LEU A 165 8.11 0.97 19.35
CA LEU A 165 8.15 1.81 18.15
C LEU A 165 9.57 1.89 17.56
N GLU A 166 10.60 1.83 18.39
CA GLU A 166 11.99 1.81 17.98
C GLU A 166 12.33 0.55 17.18
N GLU A 167 11.90 -0.63 17.65
CA GLU A 167 12.09 -1.90 16.94
C GLU A 167 11.36 -1.90 15.60
N THR A 168 10.12 -1.41 15.57
CA THR A 168 9.35 -1.27 14.33
C THR A 168 10.04 -0.31 13.36
N TYR A 169 10.57 0.82 13.86
CA TYR A 169 11.27 1.79 13.02
C TYR A 169 12.57 1.24 12.43
N GLU A 170 13.34 0.47 13.19
CA GLU A 170 14.54 -0.20 12.68
C GLU A 170 14.19 -1.24 11.59
N ALA A 171 13.12 -2.00 11.76
CA ALA A 171 12.63 -2.91 10.72
C ALA A 171 12.20 -2.16 9.45
N VAL A 172 11.55 -1.01 9.60
CA VAL A 172 11.17 -0.14 8.47
C VAL A 172 12.41 0.39 7.73
N LYS A 173 13.45 0.84 8.44
CA LYS A 173 14.70 1.29 7.82
C LYS A 173 15.34 0.18 6.99
N GLN A 174 15.50 -1.00 7.58
CA GLN A 174 16.07 -2.16 6.89
C GLN A 174 15.29 -2.53 5.62
N LEU A 175 13.95 -2.48 5.69
CA LEU A 175 13.08 -2.72 4.55
C LEU A 175 13.33 -1.69 3.43
N VAL A 176 13.32 -0.40 3.77
CA VAL A 176 13.51 0.68 2.78
C VAL A 176 14.91 0.61 2.17
N ASP A 177 15.94 0.40 2.96
CA ASP A 177 17.34 0.28 2.50
C ASP A 177 17.48 -0.92 1.54
N ALA A 178 16.88 -2.07 1.87
CA ALA A 178 16.90 -3.25 1.00
C ALA A 178 16.22 -2.98 -0.35
N VAL A 179 15.10 -2.25 -0.37
CA VAL A 179 14.39 -1.88 -1.61
C VAL A 179 15.25 -0.96 -2.48
N TYR A 180 15.90 0.05 -1.89
CA TYR A 180 16.75 0.95 -2.65
C TYR A 180 18.02 0.27 -3.16
N SER A 181 18.67 -0.59 -2.36
CA SER A 181 19.82 -1.39 -2.79
C SER A 181 19.49 -2.30 -3.95
N ALA A 182 18.37 -3.04 -3.88
CA ALA A 182 17.91 -3.91 -4.97
C ALA A 182 17.61 -3.12 -6.26
N LYS A 183 17.08 -1.90 -6.13
CA LYS A 183 16.82 -1.02 -7.28
C LYS A 183 18.12 -0.56 -7.95
N GLU A 184 19.12 -0.16 -7.15
CA GLU A 184 20.44 0.24 -7.67
C GLU A 184 21.16 -0.90 -8.37
N GLU A 185 21.10 -2.12 -7.81
CA GLU A 185 21.67 -3.32 -8.44
C GLU A 185 21.00 -3.64 -9.77
N ALA A 186 19.66 -3.57 -9.82
CA ALA A 186 18.92 -3.78 -11.06
C ALA A 186 19.29 -2.74 -12.13
N GLN A 187 19.46 -1.48 -11.75
CA GLN A 187 19.84 -0.41 -12.68
C GLN A 187 21.25 -0.62 -13.25
N LYS A 188 22.23 -0.97 -12.42
CA LYS A 188 23.60 -1.29 -12.86
C LYS A 188 23.64 -2.45 -13.85
N SER A 189 22.87 -3.52 -13.57
CA SER A 189 22.78 -4.67 -14.45
C SER A 189 22.21 -4.31 -15.83
N PHE A 190 21.25 -3.37 -15.91
CA PHE A 190 20.72 -2.90 -17.19
C PHE A 190 21.73 -2.05 -17.97
N GLU A 191 22.51 -1.21 -17.28
CA GLU A 191 23.54 -0.37 -17.91
C GLU A 191 24.66 -1.25 -18.50
N GLU A 192 25.15 -2.27 -17.77
CA GLU A 192 26.17 -3.21 -18.23
C GLU A 192 25.74 -4.01 -19.49
N VAL A 193 24.50 -4.49 -19.52
CA VAL A 193 23.96 -5.21 -20.70
C VAL A 193 23.80 -4.26 -21.90
N GLY A 194 23.45 -2.99 -21.65
CA GLY A 194 23.37 -1.96 -22.70
C GLY A 194 24.72 -1.70 -23.37
N GLU A 195 25.78 -1.54 -22.59
CA GLU A 195 27.14 -1.30 -23.09
C GLU A 195 27.68 -2.49 -23.88
N GLU A 196 27.45 -3.75 -23.44
CA GLU A 196 27.86 -4.94 -24.17
C GLU A 196 27.14 -5.07 -25.53
N SER A 197 25.91 -4.63 -25.65
CA SER A 197 25.14 -4.67 -26.90
C SER A 197 25.58 -3.64 -27.94
N GLU A 198 26.12 -2.49 -27.53
CA GLU A 198 26.66 -1.47 -28.41
C GLU A 198 28.04 -1.88 -28.99
N VAL A 199 28.89 -2.57 -28.20
CA VAL A 199 30.21 -3.05 -28.63
C VAL A 199 30.15 -4.17 -29.69
N LEU A 200 29.01 -4.88 -29.80
CA LEU A 200 28.82 -5.95 -30.76
C LEU A 200 28.26 -5.47 -32.14
N GLN A 201 28.01 -4.18 -32.32
CA GLN A 201 27.44 -3.58 -33.56
C GLN A 201 28.49 -2.82 -34.39
N ASP A 202 29.76 -2.72 -33.93
CA ASP A 202 30.91 -2.18 -34.66
C ASP A 202 31.80 -3.36 -35.18
#